data_d9d71f8a23b7e7b13ce90201299a720a
#
_entry.id   d9d71f8a23b7e7b13ce90201299a720a
#
_cell.length_a   1.000
_cell.length_b   1.000
_cell.length_c   1.000
_cell.angle_alpha   90.00
_cell.angle_beta   90.00
_cell.angle_gamma   90.00
#
_symmetry.space_group_name_H-M   'P 1'
#
loop_
_entity.id
_entity.type
_entity.pdbx_description
1 polymer ?
#
loop_
_entity_poly.entity_id
_entity_poly.type
_entity_poly.pdbx_seq_one_letter_code
_entity_poly.pdbx_strand_id
1 'polypeptide(L)'
;LFLSRNMNEVSQLTNKLNEYNRLRQDTEKKIFESAVKQIEEEHLAENATITVGGHNWHHGVIGIVSSKITEMYFKPSILLSFEEDGIGTGSGRSIPGFDLHEALSKCTDTIEKFGGHSMAIGITIKKEKFEAFKKEFEEIAKEANIEEIVPIINIDAKIDFSSINKEMVESK
;
A
#
# COMPACT_ATOMS: atom_id res chain seq x y z
N LEU A 1 22.53 -1.59 17.67
CA LEU A 1 22.44 -0.17 17.95
C LEU A 1 21.99 0.11 19.39
N PHE A 2 20.78 -0.24 19.77
CA PHE A 2 20.20 0.09 21.10
C PHE A 2 20.84 -0.64 22.29
N LEU A 3 21.58 -1.72 22.06
CA LEU A 3 22.25 -2.51 23.10
C LEU A 3 23.74 -2.18 23.22
N SER A 4 24.32 -1.47 22.26
CA SER A 4 25.73 -1.14 22.27
C SER A 4 26.04 0.03 23.23
N ARG A 5 27.13 -0.10 24.00
CA ARG A 5 27.68 0.96 24.83
C ARG A 5 28.88 1.65 24.17
N ASN A 6 29.29 1.21 22.99
CA ASN A 6 30.41 1.76 22.24
C ASN A 6 29.92 2.82 21.26
N MET A 7 30.22 4.08 21.51
CA MET A 7 29.77 5.21 20.68
C MET A 7 30.26 5.15 19.24
N ASN A 8 31.45 4.59 18.97
CA ASN A 8 31.95 4.42 17.61
C ASN A 8 31.11 3.40 16.84
N GLU A 9 30.78 2.28 17.49
CA GLU A 9 29.88 1.26 16.92
C GLU A 9 28.48 1.83 16.69
N VAL A 10 27.93 2.57 17.64
CA VAL A 10 26.62 3.25 17.51
C VAL A 10 26.63 4.18 16.31
N SER A 11 27.67 5.01 16.15
CA SER A 11 27.79 5.92 15.01
C SER A 11 27.86 5.20 13.67
N GLN A 12 28.65 4.14 13.57
CA GLN A 12 28.75 3.32 12.35
C GLN A 12 27.41 2.66 11.99
N LEU A 13 26.71 2.07 12.96
CA LEU A 13 25.42 1.44 12.74
C LEU A 13 24.34 2.46 12.36
N THR A 14 24.36 3.66 12.96
CA THR A 14 23.45 4.75 12.61
C THR A 14 23.67 5.20 11.16
N ASN A 15 24.92 5.40 10.75
CA ASN A 15 25.23 5.79 9.37
C ASN A 15 24.76 4.73 8.37
N LYS A 16 25.00 3.45 8.67
CA LYS A 16 24.55 2.33 7.82
C LYS A 16 23.01 2.26 7.72
N LEU A 17 22.30 2.47 8.83
CA LEU A 17 20.83 2.52 8.82
C LEU A 17 20.29 3.70 8.01
N ASN A 18 20.94 4.86 8.11
CA ASN A 18 20.57 6.04 7.32
C ASN A 18 20.79 5.80 5.82
N GLU A 19 21.89 5.14 5.44
CA GLU A 19 22.15 4.75 4.06
C GLU A 19 21.08 3.79 3.52
N TYR A 20 20.75 2.74 4.27
CA TYR A 20 19.68 1.81 3.88
C TYR A 20 18.32 2.48 3.80
N ASN A 21 18.04 3.42 4.70
CA ASN A 21 16.77 4.16 4.66
C ASN A 21 16.69 5.08 3.42
N ARG A 22 17.78 5.72 3.02
CA ARG A 22 17.84 6.49 1.76
C ARG A 22 17.60 5.59 0.56
N LEU A 23 18.29 4.45 0.48
CA LEU A 23 18.10 3.49 -0.61
C LEU A 23 16.64 3.00 -0.68
N ARG A 24 16.03 2.70 0.48
CA ARG A 24 14.61 2.33 0.56
C ARG A 24 13.73 3.45 0.02
N GLN A 25 13.95 4.72 0.41
CA GLN A 25 13.19 5.88 -0.05
C GLN A 25 13.33 6.10 -1.55
N ASP A 26 14.53 5.97 -2.10
CA ASP A 26 14.79 6.09 -3.54
C ASP A 26 14.09 4.98 -4.33
N THR A 27 14.10 3.76 -3.82
CA THR A 27 13.39 2.62 -4.41
C THR A 27 11.89 2.82 -4.36
N GLU A 28 11.36 3.27 -3.22
CA GLU A 28 9.95 3.60 -3.02
C GLU A 28 9.47 4.66 -4.02
N LYS A 29 10.24 5.73 -4.17
CA LYS A 29 9.94 6.82 -5.11
C LYS A 29 9.83 6.31 -6.56
N LYS A 30 10.79 5.50 -7.00
CA LYS A 30 10.80 4.93 -8.36
C LYS A 30 9.59 4.02 -8.61
N ILE A 31 9.24 3.16 -7.65
CA ILE A 31 8.08 2.27 -7.76
C ILE A 31 6.80 3.11 -7.78
N PHE A 32 6.69 4.11 -6.89
CA PHE A 32 5.53 5.00 -6.83
C PHE A 32 5.32 5.76 -8.15
N GLU A 33 6.36 6.40 -8.69
CA GLU A 33 6.30 7.10 -9.98
C GLU A 33 5.89 6.17 -11.13
N SER A 34 6.42 4.93 -11.14
CA SER A 34 6.05 3.91 -12.13
C SER A 34 4.58 3.46 -11.99
N ALA A 35 4.10 3.28 -10.76
CA ALA A 35 2.72 2.91 -10.49
C ALA A 35 1.74 4.03 -10.87
N VAL A 36 2.03 5.28 -10.49
CA VAL A 36 1.19 6.44 -10.84
C VAL A 36 1.12 6.61 -12.36
N LYS A 37 2.25 6.50 -13.06
CA LYS A 37 2.26 6.56 -14.52
C LYS A 37 1.34 5.50 -15.15
N GLN A 38 1.38 4.26 -14.67
CA GLN A 38 0.51 3.19 -15.15
C GLN A 38 -0.97 3.49 -14.84
N ILE A 39 -1.27 4.01 -13.64
CA ILE A 39 -2.64 4.40 -13.26
C ILE A 39 -3.19 5.47 -14.22
N GLU A 40 -2.38 6.45 -14.57
CA GLU A 40 -2.77 7.54 -15.49
C GLU A 40 -2.94 7.05 -16.93
N GLU A 41 -1.99 6.27 -17.44
CA GLU A 41 -2.00 5.74 -18.80
C GLU A 41 -3.15 4.77 -19.06
N GLU A 42 -3.51 3.95 -18.07
CA GLU A 42 -4.60 2.98 -18.14
C GLU A 42 -5.94 3.52 -17.59
N HIS A 43 -6.01 4.80 -17.17
CA HIS A 43 -7.19 5.43 -16.56
C HIS A 43 -7.75 4.70 -15.35
N LEU A 44 -6.90 4.03 -14.57
CA LEU A 44 -7.33 3.21 -13.43
C LEU A 44 -7.90 4.02 -12.27
N ALA A 45 -7.67 5.33 -12.24
CA ALA A 45 -8.27 6.22 -11.26
C ALA A 45 -9.80 6.31 -11.38
N GLU A 46 -10.38 5.93 -12.52
CA GLU A 46 -11.83 5.90 -12.73
C GLU A 46 -12.48 4.59 -12.23
N ASN A 47 -11.69 3.54 -11.99
CA ASN A 47 -12.15 2.26 -11.51
C ASN A 47 -12.49 2.28 -10.00
N ALA A 48 -13.22 1.29 -9.52
CA ALA A 48 -13.49 1.08 -8.09
C ALA A 48 -12.24 0.62 -7.32
N THR A 49 -11.30 -0.05 -8.00
CA THR A 49 -10.04 -0.56 -7.44
C THR A 49 -8.83 -0.12 -8.27
N ILE A 50 -7.63 -0.18 -7.68
CA ILE A 50 -6.38 0.07 -8.38
C ILE A 50 -5.52 -1.19 -8.30
N THR A 51 -5.27 -1.82 -9.45
CA THR A 51 -4.38 -2.98 -9.56
C THR A 51 -3.32 -2.71 -10.62
N VAL A 52 -2.07 -2.61 -10.19
CA VAL A 52 -0.91 -2.35 -11.07
C VAL A 52 0.19 -3.36 -10.84
N GLY A 53 1.01 -3.58 -11.86
CA GLY A 53 2.12 -4.52 -11.77
C GLY A 53 3.37 -4.02 -12.49
N GLY A 54 4.52 -4.32 -11.94
CA GLY A 54 5.80 -4.00 -12.54
C GLY A 54 6.79 -5.14 -12.46
N HIS A 55 7.89 -5.03 -13.18
CA HIS A 55 8.98 -5.99 -13.13
C HIS A 55 9.99 -5.58 -12.07
N ASN A 56 10.44 -6.56 -11.28
CA ASN A 56 11.51 -6.40 -10.29
C ASN A 56 11.24 -5.27 -9.26
N TRP A 57 9.99 -5.01 -8.93
CA TRP A 57 9.68 -4.11 -7.82
C TRP A 57 10.05 -4.76 -6.50
N HIS A 58 10.77 -4.04 -5.66
CA HIS A 58 11.29 -4.60 -4.42
C HIS A 58 10.15 -4.97 -3.45
N HIS A 59 10.02 -6.26 -3.12
CA HIS A 59 8.93 -6.81 -2.28
C HIS A 59 8.77 -6.12 -0.93
N GLY A 60 9.88 -5.73 -0.29
CA GLY A 60 9.85 -4.99 0.99
C GLY A 60 9.34 -3.55 0.89
N VAL A 61 9.11 -3.05 -0.33
CA VAL A 61 8.74 -1.65 -0.59
C VAL A 61 7.33 -1.53 -1.19
N ILE A 62 6.89 -2.51 -1.99
CA ILE A 62 5.58 -2.44 -2.67
C ILE A 62 4.41 -2.24 -1.71
N GLY A 63 4.47 -2.76 -0.48
CA GLY A 63 3.44 -2.56 0.53
C GLY A 63 3.35 -1.11 1.01
N ILE A 64 4.48 -0.39 1.07
CA ILE A 64 4.51 1.04 1.40
C ILE A 64 3.90 1.85 0.26
N VAL A 65 4.26 1.50 -0.98
CA VAL A 65 3.71 2.17 -2.17
C VAL A 65 2.22 1.90 -2.30
N SER A 66 1.75 0.65 -2.06
CA SER A 66 0.33 0.34 -2.03
C SER A 66 -0.44 1.21 -1.03
N SER A 67 0.10 1.42 0.18
CA SER A 67 -0.52 2.34 1.15
C SER A 67 -0.65 3.76 0.60
N LYS A 68 0.42 4.30 -0.01
CA LYS A 68 0.39 5.65 -0.60
C LYS A 68 -0.61 5.79 -1.76
N ILE A 69 -0.71 4.78 -2.62
CA ILE A 69 -1.70 4.76 -3.71
C ILE A 69 -3.12 4.72 -3.13
N THR A 70 -3.37 3.84 -2.15
CA THR A 70 -4.66 3.76 -1.47
C THR A 70 -5.05 5.09 -0.81
N GLU A 71 -4.12 5.76 -0.14
CA GLU A 71 -4.36 7.08 0.47
C GLU A 71 -4.62 8.17 -0.58
N MET A 72 -3.84 8.18 -1.67
CA MET A 72 -3.94 9.20 -2.72
C MET A 72 -5.25 9.15 -3.49
N TYR A 73 -5.72 7.94 -3.83
CA TYR A 73 -6.92 7.74 -4.64
C TYR A 73 -8.15 7.37 -3.82
N PHE A 74 -7.97 7.09 -2.52
CA PHE A 74 -9.00 6.56 -1.62
C PHE A 74 -9.72 5.33 -2.20
N LYS A 75 -8.93 4.37 -2.69
CA LYS A 75 -9.39 3.12 -3.30
C LYS A 75 -8.56 1.93 -2.82
N PRO A 76 -9.14 0.73 -2.69
CA PRO A 76 -8.34 -0.46 -2.47
C PRO A 76 -7.32 -0.60 -3.59
N SER A 77 -6.08 -0.86 -3.24
CA SER A 77 -5.02 -1.00 -4.21
C SER A 77 -4.21 -2.26 -4.00
N ILE A 78 -3.82 -2.90 -5.10
CA ILE A 78 -2.94 -4.07 -5.14
C ILE A 78 -1.78 -3.79 -6.09
N LEU A 79 -0.57 -3.86 -5.58
CA LEU A 79 0.66 -3.73 -6.34
C LEU A 79 1.37 -5.09 -6.42
N LEU A 80 1.77 -5.49 -7.62
CA LEU A 80 2.42 -6.77 -7.92
C LEU A 80 3.80 -6.55 -8.52
N SER A 81 4.78 -7.33 -8.06
CA SER A 81 6.09 -7.45 -8.69
C SER A 81 6.17 -8.78 -9.41
N PHE A 82 6.43 -8.75 -10.70
CA PHE A 82 6.60 -9.94 -11.52
C PHE A 82 8.08 -10.27 -11.69
N GLU A 83 8.42 -11.53 -11.42
CA GLU A 83 9.74 -12.10 -11.65
C GLU A 83 9.83 -12.71 -13.09
N GLU A 84 11.03 -13.15 -13.47
CA GLU A 84 11.26 -13.76 -14.80
C GLU A 84 10.52 -15.08 -15.02
N ASP A 85 10.22 -15.79 -13.92
CA ASP A 85 9.45 -17.05 -13.94
C ASP A 85 7.94 -16.85 -14.17
N GLY A 86 7.51 -15.60 -14.30
CA GLY A 86 6.09 -15.25 -14.49
C GLY A 86 5.25 -15.30 -13.23
N ILE A 87 5.87 -15.44 -12.05
CA ILE A 87 5.17 -15.34 -10.77
C ILE A 87 5.17 -13.88 -10.32
N GLY A 88 3.99 -13.39 -9.99
CA GLY A 88 3.80 -12.07 -9.37
C GLY A 88 3.52 -12.21 -7.89
N THR A 89 4.32 -11.57 -7.07
CA THR A 89 4.02 -11.41 -5.64
C THR A 89 3.72 -9.95 -5.34
N GLY A 90 2.74 -9.71 -4.48
CA GLY A 90 2.23 -8.37 -4.28
C GLY A 90 1.77 -8.08 -2.87
N SER A 91 1.39 -6.83 -2.69
CA SER A 91 0.80 -6.33 -1.47
C SER A 91 -0.42 -5.48 -1.79
N GLY A 92 -1.51 -5.71 -1.07
CA GLY A 92 -2.72 -4.91 -1.16
C GLY A 92 -2.99 -4.12 0.11
N ARG A 93 -3.66 -3.00 -0.07
CA ARG A 93 -4.18 -2.14 0.99
C ARG A 93 -5.62 -1.79 0.70
N SER A 94 -6.40 -1.64 1.76
CA SER A 94 -7.81 -1.31 1.68
C SER A 94 -8.13 0.06 2.27
N ILE A 95 -9.38 0.47 2.06
CA ILE A 95 -9.99 1.63 2.70
C ILE A 95 -10.96 1.18 3.79
N PRO A 96 -11.27 2.02 4.79
CA PRO A 96 -12.29 1.72 5.76
C PRO A 96 -13.63 1.40 5.08
N GLY A 97 -14.28 0.32 5.49
CA GLY A 97 -15.55 -0.11 4.93
C GLY A 97 -15.48 -1.17 3.82
N PHE A 98 -14.27 -1.51 3.33
CA PHE A 98 -14.08 -2.58 2.35
C PHE A 98 -13.16 -3.67 2.91
N ASP A 99 -13.66 -4.89 3.03
CA ASP A 99 -12.86 -6.04 3.47
C ASP A 99 -12.12 -6.67 2.29
N LEU A 100 -10.83 -6.35 2.19
CA LEU A 100 -9.96 -6.84 1.11
C LEU A 100 -9.76 -8.35 1.17
N HIS A 101 -9.72 -8.94 2.38
CA HIS A 101 -9.54 -10.38 2.53
C HIS A 101 -10.80 -11.14 2.06
N GLU A 102 -11.99 -10.66 2.42
CA GLU A 102 -13.25 -11.21 1.94
C GLU A 102 -13.36 -11.10 0.42
N ALA A 103 -13.05 -9.93 -0.15
CA ALA A 103 -13.08 -9.70 -1.59
C ALA A 103 -12.17 -10.69 -2.33
N LEU A 104 -10.92 -10.87 -1.88
CA LEU A 104 -9.98 -11.80 -2.52
C LEU A 104 -10.37 -13.27 -2.33
N SER A 105 -11.11 -13.61 -1.28
CA SER A 105 -11.63 -14.97 -1.11
C SER A 105 -12.60 -15.40 -2.21
N LYS A 106 -13.14 -14.44 -2.96
CA LYS A 106 -14.02 -14.65 -4.11
C LYS A 106 -13.24 -14.80 -5.43
N CYS A 107 -12.00 -14.32 -5.50
CA CYS A 107 -11.11 -14.39 -6.67
C CYS A 107 -10.35 -15.75 -6.74
N THR A 108 -11.03 -16.88 -6.62
CA THR A 108 -10.38 -18.20 -6.41
C THR A 108 -9.65 -18.73 -7.63
N ASP A 109 -10.09 -18.37 -8.84
CA ASP A 109 -9.55 -18.94 -10.08
C ASP A 109 -8.33 -18.17 -10.60
N THR A 110 -8.14 -16.94 -10.13
CA THR A 110 -7.08 -16.03 -10.60
C THR A 110 -5.91 -15.90 -9.63
N ILE A 111 -6.11 -16.28 -8.37
CA ILE A 111 -5.10 -16.19 -7.30
C ILE A 111 -4.49 -17.56 -7.01
N GLU A 112 -3.16 -17.63 -6.91
CA GLU A 112 -2.45 -18.84 -6.46
C GLU A 112 -2.43 -18.93 -4.92
N LYS A 113 -2.21 -17.78 -4.28
CA LYS A 113 -2.08 -17.67 -2.81
C LYS A 113 -2.36 -16.25 -2.36
N PHE A 114 -3.06 -16.11 -1.26
CA PHE A 114 -3.18 -14.83 -0.56
C PHE A 114 -3.28 -15.05 0.95
N GLY A 115 -3.08 -13.96 1.72
CA GLY A 115 -3.23 -13.98 3.17
C GLY A 115 -3.03 -12.60 3.76
N GLY A 116 -3.61 -12.38 4.92
CA GLY A 116 -3.58 -11.11 5.63
C GLY A 116 -4.88 -10.84 6.36
N HIS A 117 -5.27 -9.59 6.44
CA HIS A 117 -6.46 -9.10 7.14
C HIS A 117 -7.28 -8.18 6.23
N SER A 118 -8.42 -7.69 6.71
CA SER A 118 -9.32 -6.80 5.96
C SER A 118 -8.64 -5.58 5.32
N MET A 119 -7.64 -4.99 5.98
CA MET A 119 -6.99 -3.75 5.53
C MET A 119 -5.66 -3.96 4.78
N ALA A 120 -5.05 -5.13 4.90
CA ALA A 120 -3.74 -5.39 4.30
C ALA A 120 -3.57 -6.87 3.99
N ILE A 121 -3.14 -7.18 2.77
CA ILE A 121 -2.91 -8.56 2.30
C ILE A 121 -1.57 -8.69 1.57
N GLY A 122 -1.05 -9.92 1.56
CA GLY A 122 -0.06 -10.38 0.60
C GLY A 122 -0.74 -11.30 -0.41
N ILE A 123 -0.30 -11.27 -1.66
CA ILE A 123 -0.90 -12.02 -2.76
C ILE A 123 0.18 -12.59 -3.68
N THR A 124 -0.11 -13.75 -4.26
CA THR A 124 0.70 -14.36 -5.32
C THR A 124 -0.22 -14.77 -6.47
N ILE A 125 0.12 -14.36 -7.69
CA ILE A 125 -0.63 -14.70 -8.91
C ILE A 125 0.35 -15.05 -10.04
N LYS A 126 -0.14 -15.74 -11.07
CA LYS A 126 0.60 -15.89 -12.31
C LYS A 126 0.38 -14.70 -13.23
N LYS A 127 1.41 -14.27 -13.95
CA LYS A 127 1.35 -13.13 -14.88
C LYS A 127 0.26 -13.32 -15.94
N GLU A 128 0.07 -14.54 -16.43
CA GLU A 128 -0.97 -14.85 -17.40
C GLU A 128 -2.40 -14.65 -16.88
N LYS A 129 -2.59 -14.65 -15.55
CA LYS A 129 -3.88 -14.42 -14.87
C LYS A 129 -4.08 -12.97 -14.44
N PHE A 130 -3.09 -12.10 -14.61
CA PHE A 130 -3.12 -10.74 -14.08
C PHE A 130 -4.29 -9.92 -14.59
N GLU A 131 -4.55 -9.92 -15.89
CA GLU A 131 -5.65 -9.16 -16.48
C GLU A 131 -7.03 -9.73 -16.09
N ALA A 132 -7.14 -11.03 -15.94
CA ALA A 132 -8.36 -11.66 -15.46
C ALA A 132 -8.62 -11.29 -13.99
N PHE A 133 -7.58 -11.31 -13.17
CA PHE A 133 -7.64 -10.90 -11.77
C PHE A 133 -8.06 -9.43 -11.62
N LYS A 134 -7.49 -8.51 -12.42
CA LYS A 134 -7.88 -7.07 -12.40
C LYS A 134 -9.39 -6.92 -12.60
N LYS A 135 -9.95 -7.62 -13.59
CA LYS A 135 -11.38 -7.54 -13.91
C LYS A 135 -12.25 -8.13 -12.80
N GLU A 136 -11.89 -9.33 -12.34
CA GLU A 136 -12.64 -10.03 -11.28
C GLU A 136 -12.66 -9.22 -9.98
N PHE A 137 -11.52 -8.67 -9.57
CA PHE A 137 -11.42 -7.85 -8.37
C PHE A 137 -12.21 -6.54 -8.49
N GLU A 138 -12.19 -5.92 -9.67
CA GLU A 138 -12.96 -4.71 -9.97
C GLU A 138 -14.49 -4.97 -9.90
N GLU A 139 -14.97 -6.09 -10.45
CA GLU A 139 -16.37 -6.47 -10.41
C GLU A 139 -16.84 -6.73 -8.96
N ILE A 140 -16.05 -7.45 -8.18
CA ILE A 140 -16.34 -7.71 -6.76
C ILE A 140 -16.42 -6.40 -5.96
N ALA A 141 -15.54 -5.45 -6.23
CA ALA A 141 -15.54 -4.16 -5.55
C ALA A 141 -16.78 -3.32 -5.92
N LYS A 142 -17.20 -3.35 -7.19
CA LYS A 142 -18.44 -2.70 -7.64
C LYS A 142 -19.67 -3.31 -7.01
N GLU A 143 -19.75 -4.63 -6.91
CA GLU A 143 -20.86 -5.32 -6.23
C GLU A 143 -20.95 -4.95 -4.74
N ALA A 144 -19.83 -4.64 -4.10
CA ALA A 144 -19.76 -4.17 -2.72
C ALA A 144 -20.10 -2.67 -2.56
N ASN A 145 -20.52 -1.98 -3.64
CA ASN A 145 -20.84 -0.55 -3.66
C ASN A 145 -19.73 0.33 -3.07
N ILE A 146 -18.47 0.00 -3.37
CA ILE A 146 -17.31 0.69 -2.81
C ILE A 146 -17.28 2.19 -3.15
N GLU A 147 -17.91 2.57 -4.27
CA GLU A 147 -18.02 3.96 -4.74
C GLU A 147 -18.87 4.84 -3.80
N GLU A 148 -19.71 4.25 -2.95
CA GLU A 148 -20.48 4.95 -1.94
C GLU A 148 -19.67 5.23 -0.66
N ILE A 149 -18.50 4.62 -0.51
CA ILE A 149 -17.62 4.81 0.65
C ILE A 149 -16.87 6.13 0.51
N VAL A 150 -17.13 7.06 1.40
CA VAL A 150 -16.49 8.37 1.43
C VAL A 150 -15.47 8.48 2.57
N PRO A 151 -14.39 9.26 2.40
CA PRO A 151 -13.46 9.54 3.49
C PRO A 151 -14.18 10.21 4.67
N ILE A 152 -13.97 9.69 5.87
CA ILE A 152 -14.51 10.24 7.11
C ILE A 152 -13.38 10.88 7.91
N ILE A 153 -13.55 12.14 8.28
CA ILE A 153 -12.66 12.83 9.22
C ILE A 153 -13.27 12.74 10.62
N ASN A 154 -12.61 11.99 11.49
CA ASN A 154 -12.98 11.95 12.90
C ASN A 154 -12.40 13.16 13.62
N ILE A 155 -13.28 13.94 14.27
CA ILE A 155 -12.88 15.11 15.05
C ILE A 155 -12.99 14.74 16.51
N ASP A 156 -11.83 14.62 17.20
CA ASP A 156 -11.78 14.24 18.61
C ASP A 156 -12.31 15.35 19.53
N ALA A 157 -11.99 16.61 19.22
CA ALA A 157 -12.46 17.75 19.99
C ALA A 157 -12.46 19.04 19.18
N LYS A 158 -13.41 19.95 19.51
CA LYS A 158 -13.37 21.34 19.07
C LYS A 158 -12.70 22.19 20.15
N ILE A 159 -11.64 22.90 19.78
CA ILE A 159 -10.95 23.83 20.69
C ILE A 159 -10.92 25.23 20.09
N ASP A 160 -11.00 26.26 20.94
CA ASP A 160 -10.78 27.63 20.51
C ASP A 160 -9.29 27.94 20.42
N PHE A 161 -8.88 28.79 19.49
CA PHE A 161 -7.48 29.20 19.33
C PHE A 161 -6.87 29.79 20.62
N SER A 162 -7.67 30.49 21.43
CA SER A 162 -7.25 31.02 22.73
C SER A 162 -6.88 29.97 23.78
N SER A 163 -7.34 28.74 23.58
CA SER A 163 -7.08 27.58 24.45
C SER A 163 -5.76 26.87 24.11
N ILE A 164 -5.20 27.14 22.93
CA ILE A 164 -3.94 26.54 22.48
C ILE A 164 -2.79 27.27 23.15
N ASN A 165 -2.13 26.61 24.09
CA ASN A 165 -0.97 27.12 24.80
C ASN A 165 0.21 26.14 24.71
N LYS A 166 1.39 26.61 25.18
CA LYS A 166 2.62 25.81 25.10
C LYS A 166 2.53 24.50 25.89
N GLU A 167 1.88 24.51 27.03
CA GLU A 167 1.70 23.35 27.91
C GLU A 167 0.85 22.25 27.21
N MET A 168 -0.21 22.66 26.51
CA MET A 168 -1.05 21.74 25.73
C MET A 168 -0.29 21.06 24.57
N VAL A 169 0.67 21.75 23.96
CA VAL A 169 1.48 21.23 22.86
C VAL A 169 2.62 20.33 23.36
N GLU A 170 3.18 20.63 24.55
CA GLU A 170 4.29 19.89 25.16
C GLU A 170 3.83 18.66 25.97
N SER A 171 2.53 18.55 26.31
CA SER A 171 1.96 17.42 27.05
C SER A 171 1.71 16.21 26.14
N LYS A 172 2.80 15.61 25.62
CA LYS A 172 2.78 14.32 24.91
C LYS A 172 3.49 13.25 25.71
#